data_556c5b4151e07131020e6d93035c70e5
#
_entry.id   556c5b4151e07131020e6d93035c70e5
#
_cell.length_a   1.000
_cell.length_b   1.000
_cell.length_c   1.000
_cell.angle_alpha   90.00
_cell.angle_beta   90.00
_cell.angle_gamma   90.00
#
_symmetry.space_group_name_H-M   'P 1'
#
loop_
_entity.id
_entity.type
_entity.pdbx_description
1 polymer ?
#
loop_
_entity_poly.entity_id
_entity_poly.type
_entity_poly.pdbx_seq_one_letter_code
_entity_poly.pdbx_strand_id
1 'polypeptide(L)'
;GPSAIPLLTRKITPAVARRMIGDRRVYTAVELYDIGVVDVLAKDGQGREAVQSYMQRHSAIAPGLHYIQAAFDCAKPITHEELSVIAEHWVEATLQLSEKNRRLMSYYARAQEKRQVKSPLQEGWKTGMPLPPT
;
A
#
# COMPACT_ATOMS: atom_id res chain seq x y z
N GLY A 1 -7.39 5.13 0.13
CA GLY A 1 -7.52 6.56 0.33
C GLY A 1 -6.57 7.34 -0.58
N PRO A 2 -6.69 8.66 -0.69
CA PRO A 2 -5.89 9.49 -1.61
C PRO A 2 -4.40 9.53 -1.25
N SER A 3 -4.03 9.25 0.00
CA SER A 3 -2.64 9.09 0.44
C SER A 3 -1.88 7.97 -0.28
N ALA A 4 -2.59 7.06 -0.98
CA ALA A 4 -1.96 6.07 -1.84
C ALA A 4 -1.38 6.67 -3.13
N ILE A 5 -1.82 7.85 -3.57
CA ILE A 5 -1.37 8.48 -4.81
C ILE A 5 0.13 8.78 -4.80
N PRO A 6 0.71 9.44 -3.78
CA PRO A 6 2.15 9.68 -3.72
C PRO A 6 2.96 8.38 -3.73
N LEU A 7 2.49 7.34 -3.06
CA LEU A 7 3.16 6.03 -3.05
C LEU A 7 3.13 5.36 -4.43
N LEU A 8 1.97 5.38 -5.09
CA LEU A 8 1.83 4.84 -6.44
C LEU A 8 2.73 5.57 -7.44
N THR A 9 2.76 6.89 -7.43
CA THR A 9 3.56 7.68 -8.38
C THR A 9 5.07 7.58 -8.16
N ARG A 10 5.50 7.02 -7.03
CA ARG A 10 6.90 6.66 -6.78
C ARG A 10 7.27 5.28 -7.33
N LYS A 11 6.28 4.41 -7.53
CA LYS A 11 6.47 3.07 -8.10
C LYS A 11 6.21 3.00 -9.60
N ILE A 12 5.18 3.68 -10.07
CA ILE A 12 4.73 3.64 -11.47
C ILE A 12 4.61 5.06 -12.02
N THR A 13 4.50 5.17 -13.35
CA THR A 13 4.37 6.49 -13.98
C THR A 13 3.06 7.18 -13.56
N PRO A 14 3.03 8.52 -13.46
CA PRO A 14 1.82 9.26 -13.13
C PRO A 14 0.65 8.98 -14.09
N ALA A 15 0.94 8.69 -15.35
CA ALA A 15 -0.08 8.34 -16.34
C ALA A 15 -0.77 7.00 -16.03
N VAL A 16 0.02 5.99 -15.63
CA VAL A 16 -0.50 4.67 -15.24
C VAL A 16 -1.27 4.77 -13.92
N ALA A 17 -0.74 5.49 -12.93
CA ALA A 17 -1.42 5.72 -11.65
C ALA A 17 -2.79 6.40 -11.85
N ARG A 18 -2.85 7.45 -12.69
CA ARG A 18 -4.09 8.16 -13.01
C ARG A 18 -5.12 7.25 -13.67
N ARG A 19 -4.70 6.42 -14.63
CA ARG A 19 -5.58 5.45 -15.29
C ARG A 19 -6.12 4.43 -14.29
N MET A 20 -5.27 3.84 -13.46
CA MET A 20 -5.69 2.88 -12.43
C MET A 20 -6.76 3.44 -11.49
N ILE A 21 -6.59 4.68 -11.04
CA ILE A 21 -7.55 5.34 -10.15
C ILE A 21 -8.85 5.64 -10.89
N GLY A 22 -8.76 6.04 -12.16
CA GLY A 22 -9.91 6.37 -13.01
C GLY A 22 -10.76 5.16 -13.41
N ASP A 23 -10.16 4.00 -13.59
CA ASP A 23 -10.83 2.77 -14.02
C ASP A 23 -11.86 2.23 -13.02
N ARG A 24 -11.74 2.61 -11.75
CA ARG A 24 -12.66 2.21 -10.65
C ARG A 24 -12.92 0.70 -10.55
N ARG A 25 -11.98 -0.12 -11.01
CA ARG A 25 -12.05 -1.57 -10.95
C ARG A 25 -11.08 -2.15 -9.91
N VAL A 26 -11.29 -3.39 -9.54
CA VAL A 26 -10.34 -4.17 -8.74
C VAL A 26 -9.31 -4.79 -9.67
N TYR A 27 -8.05 -4.62 -9.37
CA TYR A 27 -6.93 -5.22 -10.07
C TYR A 27 -6.52 -6.51 -9.37
N THR A 28 -6.16 -7.54 -10.12
CA THR A 28 -5.56 -8.76 -9.59
C THR A 28 -4.10 -8.53 -9.21
N ALA A 29 -3.53 -9.43 -8.40
CA ALA A 29 -2.11 -9.36 -8.03
C ALA A 29 -1.19 -9.47 -9.26
N VAL A 30 -1.56 -10.28 -10.25
CA VAL A 30 -0.81 -10.44 -11.51
C VAL A 30 -0.81 -9.13 -12.30
N GLU A 31 -1.98 -8.51 -12.51
CA GLU A 31 -2.07 -7.21 -13.19
C GLU A 31 -1.24 -6.13 -12.47
N LEU A 32 -1.25 -6.13 -11.13
CA LEU A 32 -0.46 -5.18 -10.34
C LEU A 32 1.04 -5.43 -10.44
N TYR A 33 1.44 -6.69 -10.60
CA TYR A 33 2.83 -7.08 -10.85
C TYR A 33 3.28 -6.62 -12.25
N ASP A 34 2.48 -6.87 -13.28
CA ASP A 34 2.79 -6.50 -14.67
C ASP A 34 2.98 -4.98 -14.86
N ILE A 35 2.26 -4.18 -14.10
CA ILE A 35 2.40 -2.71 -14.12
C ILE A 35 3.37 -2.14 -13.08
N GLY A 36 4.06 -3.01 -12.32
CA GLY A 36 5.13 -2.62 -11.40
C GLY A 36 4.68 -2.08 -10.04
N VAL A 37 3.42 -2.29 -9.64
CA VAL A 37 2.93 -1.93 -8.29
C VAL A 37 3.34 -2.98 -7.27
N VAL A 38 3.29 -4.27 -7.64
CA VAL A 38 3.70 -5.42 -6.82
C VAL A 38 5.07 -5.90 -7.28
N ASP A 39 5.98 -6.12 -6.35
CA ASP A 39 7.36 -6.55 -6.65
C ASP A 39 7.51 -8.07 -6.68
N VAL A 40 6.67 -8.79 -5.94
CA VAL A 40 6.76 -10.26 -5.82
C VAL A 40 5.37 -10.86 -5.81
N LEU A 41 5.15 -11.86 -6.67
CA LEU A 41 3.95 -12.69 -6.63
C LEU A 41 4.21 -13.91 -5.75
N ALA A 42 3.21 -14.25 -4.94
CA ALA A 42 3.18 -15.48 -4.16
C ALA A 42 1.95 -16.31 -4.53
N LYS A 43 2.03 -17.62 -4.34
CA LYS A 43 0.86 -18.50 -4.44
C LYS A 43 -0.11 -18.21 -3.30
N ASP A 44 -1.38 -18.53 -3.49
CA ASP A 44 -2.40 -18.36 -2.46
C ASP A 44 -1.98 -19.09 -1.16
N GLY A 45 -2.08 -18.37 -0.04
CA GLY A 45 -1.66 -18.86 1.27
C GLY A 45 -0.16 -18.80 1.57
N GLN A 46 0.70 -18.56 0.59
CA GLN A 46 2.17 -18.53 0.76
C GLN A 46 2.78 -17.12 0.88
N GLY A 47 1.97 -16.13 1.17
CA GLY A 47 2.44 -14.74 1.27
C GLY A 47 3.46 -14.52 2.38
N ARG A 48 3.33 -15.21 3.53
CA ARG A 48 4.26 -15.13 4.66
C ARG A 48 5.64 -15.66 4.27
N GLU A 49 5.71 -16.83 3.67
CA GLU A 49 6.94 -17.48 3.22
C GLU A 49 7.62 -16.63 2.13
N ALA A 50 6.85 -16.05 1.23
CA ALA A 50 7.37 -15.15 0.20
C ALA A 50 8.01 -13.89 0.83
N VAL A 51 7.39 -13.29 1.84
CA VAL A 51 7.94 -12.15 2.57
C VAL A 51 9.23 -12.55 3.32
N GLN A 52 9.24 -13.67 4.02
CA GLN A 52 10.43 -14.15 4.72
C GLN A 52 11.60 -14.39 3.77
N SER A 53 11.33 -15.05 2.65
CA SER A 53 12.35 -15.29 1.59
C SER A 53 12.85 -13.98 0.98
N TYR A 54 11.98 -13.01 0.78
CA TYR A 54 12.35 -11.67 0.32
C TYR A 54 13.28 -10.99 1.32
N MET A 55 12.91 -10.96 2.60
CA MET A 55 13.70 -10.36 3.68
C MET A 55 15.08 -11.01 3.81
N GLN A 56 15.16 -12.35 3.76
CA GLN A 56 16.42 -13.08 3.84
C GLN A 56 17.37 -12.74 2.68
N ARG A 57 16.86 -12.69 1.45
CA ARG A 57 17.67 -12.30 0.28
C ARG A 57 18.17 -10.86 0.37
N HIS A 58 17.35 -9.94 0.86
CA HIS A 58 17.70 -8.53 0.97
C HIS A 58 18.63 -8.25 2.15
N SER A 59 18.52 -8.98 3.26
CA SER A 59 19.44 -8.82 4.39
C SER A 59 20.88 -9.22 4.04
N ALA A 60 21.08 -10.17 3.16
CA ALA A 60 22.44 -10.56 2.68
C ALA A 60 23.15 -9.43 1.93
N ILE A 61 22.43 -8.51 1.28
CA ILE A 61 22.96 -7.37 0.51
C ILE A 61 22.61 -6.03 1.14
N ALA A 62 22.15 -6.04 2.40
CA ALA A 62 21.64 -4.87 3.11
C ALA A 62 22.55 -3.63 3.09
N PRO A 63 23.89 -3.72 3.28
CA PRO A 63 24.73 -2.54 3.26
C PRO A 63 24.65 -1.73 1.96
N GLY A 64 24.65 -2.41 0.80
CA GLY A 64 24.52 -1.75 -0.50
C GLY A 64 23.10 -1.23 -0.76
N LEU A 65 22.09 -2.00 -0.41
CA LEU A 65 20.69 -1.60 -0.59
C LEU A 65 20.29 -0.39 0.26
N HIS A 66 20.88 -0.24 1.45
CA HIS A 66 20.63 0.92 2.30
C HIS A 66 21.00 2.24 1.60
N TYR A 67 22.18 2.30 0.95
CA TYR A 67 22.61 3.49 0.22
C TYR A 67 21.74 3.75 -1.01
N ILE A 68 21.35 2.71 -1.72
CA ILE A 68 20.42 2.81 -2.86
C ILE A 68 19.07 3.34 -2.39
N GLN A 69 18.51 2.82 -1.31
CA GLN A 69 17.25 3.30 -0.74
C GLN A 69 17.37 4.76 -0.30
N ALA A 70 18.45 5.13 0.40
CA ALA A 70 18.67 6.51 0.81
C ALA A 70 18.75 7.48 -0.39
N ALA A 71 19.32 7.04 -1.53
CA ALA A 71 19.33 7.83 -2.75
C ALA A 71 17.92 8.02 -3.34
N PHE A 72 17.09 6.97 -3.34
CA PHE A 72 15.68 7.07 -3.76
C PHE A 72 14.88 7.99 -2.84
N ASP A 73 15.05 7.88 -1.54
CA ASP A 73 14.38 8.72 -0.55
C ASP A 73 14.80 10.20 -0.68
N CYS A 74 16.06 10.45 -1.02
CA CYS A 74 16.54 11.80 -1.32
C CYS A 74 15.93 12.35 -2.62
N ALA A 75 15.82 11.52 -3.66
CA ALA A 75 15.33 11.95 -4.98
C ALA A 75 13.80 12.20 -4.98
N LYS A 76 13.05 11.44 -4.20
CA LYS A 76 11.58 11.54 -4.10
C LYS A 76 11.11 11.35 -2.66
N PRO A 77 11.42 12.24 -1.73
CA PRO A 77 11.02 12.11 -0.33
C PRO A 77 9.49 12.14 -0.20
N ILE A 78 8.98 11.37 0.76
CA ILE A 78 7.60 11.52 1.23
C ILE A 78 7.66 12.53 2.37
N THR A 79 7.07 13.71 2.18
CA THR A 79 7.08 14.76 3.18
C THR A 79 5.75 14.82 3.94
N HIS A 80 5.82 15.33 5.18
CA HIS A 80 4.61 15.60 5.96
C HIS A 80 3.71 16.62 5.26
N GLU A 81 4.31 17.62 4.62
CA GLU A 81 3.59 18.66 3.88
C GLU A 81 2.80 18.07 2.70
N GLU A 82 3.44 17.22 1.88
CA GLU A 82 2.76 16.52 0.78
C GLU A 82 1.55 15.73 1.27
N LEU A 83 1.71 14.96 2.36
CA LEU A 83 0.61 14.17 2.91
C LEU A 83 -0.48 15.02 3.52
N SER A 84 -0.14 16.14 4.16
CA SER A 84 -1.10 17.07 4.75
C SER A 84 -1.96 17.74 3.69
N VAL A 85 -1.35 18.27 2.63
CA VAL A 85 -2.08 18.89 1.50
C VAL A 85 -3.04 17.90 0.86
N ILE A 86 -2.60 16.65 0.64
CA ILE A 86 -3.46 15.60 0.08
C ILE A 86 -4.62 15.27 1.02
N ALA A 87 -4.37 15.22 2.34
CA ALA A 87 -5.41 14.97 3.33
C ALA A 87 -6.44 16.10 3.37
N GLU A 88 -6.02 17.35 3.30
CA GLU A 88 -6.90 18.53 3.23
C GLU A 88 -7.81 18.47 2.01
N HIS A 89 -7.27 18.25 0.82
CA HIS A 89 -8.09 18.07 -0.40
C HIS A 89 -9.07 16.91 -0.29
N TRP A 90 -8.67 15.84 0.39
CA TRP A 90 -9.58 14.72 0.64
C TRP A 90 -10.72 15.09 1.59
N VAL A 91 -10.45 15.84 2.64
CA VAL A 91 -11.47 16.33 3.56
C VAL A 91 -12.45 17.23 2.82
N GLU A 92 -11.96 18.19 2.05
CA GLU A 92 -12.80 19.08 1.23
C GLU A 92 -13.68 18.30 0.25
N ALA A 93 -13.09 17.37 -0.49
CA ALA A 93 -13.84 16.52 -1.41
C ALA A 93 -14.92 15.68 -0.69
N THR A 94 -14.60 15.20 0.51
CA THR A 94 -15.53 14.39 1.32
C THR A 94 -16.72 15.23 1.83
N LEU A 95 -16.48 16.48 2.20
CA LEU A 95 -17.53 17.41 2.63
C LEU A 95 -18.51 17.74 1.50
N GLN A 96 -18.06 17.71 0.25
CA GLN A 96 -18.89 17.96 -0.95
C GLN A 96 -19.65 16.71 -1.42
N LEU A 97 -19.44 15.54 -0.81
CA LEU A 97 -20.13 14.31 -1.22
C LEU A 97 -21.64 14.38 -0.92
N SER A 98 -22.41 13.94 -1.89
CA SER A 98 -23.84 13.72 -1.69
C SER A 98 -24.09 12.64 -0.64
N GLU A 99 -25.25 12.68 0.00
CA GLU A 99 -25.67 11.68 1.00
C GLU A 99 -25.60 10.25 0.44
N LYS A 100 -25.99 10.06 -0.82
CA LYS A 100 -25.88 8.77 -1.53
C LYS A 100 -24.43 8.28 -1.58
N ASN A 101 -23.48 9.15 -1.91
CA ASN A 101 -22.07 8.79 -2.02
C ASN A 101 -21.45 8.51 -0.63
N ARG A 102 -21.84 9.25 0.40
CA ARG A 102 -21.43 8.98 1.79
C ARG A 102 -21.87 7.59 2.28
N ARG A 103 -23.14 7.21 2.00
CA ARG A 103 -23.65 5.86 2.32
C ARG A 103 -22.87 4.77 1.58
N LEU A 104 -22.56 4.98 0.31
CA LEU A 104 -21.78 4.04 -0.49
C LEU A 104 -20.36 3.86 0.06
N MET A 105 -19.69 4.96 0.43
CA MET A 105 -18.37 4.90 1.07
C MET A 105 -18.41 4.13 2.39
N SER A 106 -19.41 4.40 3.25
CA SER A 106 -19.59 3.69 4.52
C SER A 106 -19.83 2.18 4.31
N TYR A 107 -20.56 1.82 3.27
CA TYR A 107 -20.75 0.42 2.88
C TYR A 107 -19.42 -0.26 2.53
N TYR A 108 -18.60 0.35 1.68
CA TYR A 108 -17.30 -0.21 1.30
C TYR A 108 -16.32 -0.27 2.46
N ALA A 109 -16.29 0.75 3.33
CA ALA A 109 -15.45 0.73 4.52
C ALA A 109 -15.78 -0.44 5.44
N ARG A 110 -17.07 -0.68 5.74
CA ARG A 110 -17.53 -1.83 6.53
C ARG A 110 -17.23 -3.17 5.86
N ALA A 111 -17.32 -3.24 4.53
CA ALA A 111 -16.97 -4.46 3.80
C ALA A 111 -15.47 -4.79 3.89
N GLN A 112 -14.61 -3.79 3.89
CA GLN A 112 -13.16 -3.94 4.09
C GLN A 112 -12.84 -4.41 5.51
N GLU A 113 -13.45 -3.82 6.54
CA GLU A 113 -13.29 -4.24 7.93
C GLU A 113 -13.67 -5.72 8.14
N LYS A 114 -14.81 -6.16 7.57
CA LYS A 114 -15.22 -7.55 7.64
C LYS A 114 -14.25 -8.52 6.95
N ARG A 115 -13.57 -8.09 5.88
CA ARG A 115 -12.53 -8.90 5.20
C ARG A 115 -11.26 -8.96 6.03
N GLN A 116 -10.85 -7.88 6.66
CA GLN A 116 -9.66 -7.84 7.53
C GLN A 116 -9.82 -8.74 8.75
N VAL A 117 -11.00 -8.74 9.38
CA VAL A 117 -11.30 -9.62 10.54
C VAL A 117 -11.25 -11.12 10.18
N LYS A 118 -11.51 -11.48 8.93
CA LYS A 118 -11.43 -12.87 8.45
C LYS A 118 -10.05 -13.28 7.95
N SER A 119 -9.08 -12.37 7.92
CA SER A 119 -7.72 -12.69 7.48
C SER A 119 -6.93 -13.33 8.62
N PRO A 120 -6.33 -14.53 8.41
CA PRO A 120 -5.50 -15.22 9.42
C PRO A 120 -4.31 -14.40 9.92
N LEU A 121 -3.96 -13.31 9.22
CA LEU A 121 -2.87 -12.41 9.59
C LEU A 121 -3.10 -11.65 10.90
N GLN A 122 -4.37 -11.49 11.36
CA GLN A 122 -4.65 -10.80 12.61
C GLN A 122 -4.51 -11.68 13.86
N GLU A 123 -4.61 -12.99 13.75
CA GLU A 123 -4.40 -13.89 14.89
C GLU A 123 -2.93 -13.95 15.31
N GLY A 124 -1.99 -13.92 14.37
CA GLY A 124 -0.56 -13.89 14.65
C GLY A 124 -0.04 -12.58 15.24
N TRP A 125 -0.72 -11.45 14.99
CA TRP A 125 -0.35 -10.14 15.56
C TRP A 125 -0.78 -9.97 17.01
N LYS A 126 -1.85 -10.64 17.45
CA LYS A 126 -2.35 -10.62 18.84
C LYS A 126 -1.54 -11.50 19.79
N THR A 127 -0.78 -12.44 19.30
CA THR A 127 0.07 -13.34 20.10
C THR A 127 1.52 -12.88 20.08
N GLY A 128 1.78 -11.63 20.53
CA GLY A 128 3.06 -11.08 20.96
C GLY A 128 4.32 -11.83 20.50
N MET A 129 4.65 -11.74 19.21
CA MET A 129 5.97 -12.19 18.77
C MET A 129 7.00 -11.16 19.26
N PRO A 130 8.00 -11.53 20.05
CA PRO A 130 9.03 -10.59 20.50
C PRO A 130 9.78 -10.04 19.28
N LEU A 131 10.01 -8.73 19.27
CA LEU A 131 10.90 -8.10 18.31
C LEU A 131 12.30 -8.72 18.45
N PRO A 132 13.03 -8.96 17.35
CA PRO A 132 14.40 -9.44 17.41
C PRO A 132 15.26 -8.45 18.20
N PRO A 133 16.25 -8.93 18.98
CA PRO A 133 17.15 -8.05 19.73
C PRO A 133 17.92 -7.14 18.77
N THR A 134 18.04 -5.88 19.17
CA THR A 134 18.82 -4.82 18.50
C THR A 134 20.29 -5.17 18.40
#